data_3010bdbd02c0d974b4f69a9c29d52ac0
#
_entry.id   3010bdbd02c0d974b4f69a9c29d52ac0
#
_cell.length_a   1.000
_cell.length_b   1.000
_cell.length_c   1.000
_cell.angle_alpha   90.00
_cell.angle_beta   90.00
_cell.angle_gamma   90.00
#
_symmetry.space_group_name_H-M   'P 1'
#
loop_
_entity.id
_entity.type
_entity.pdbx_description
1 polymer ?
#
loop_
_entity_poly.entity_id
_entity_poly.type
_entity_poly.pdbx_seq_one_letter_code
_entity_poly.pdbx_strand_id
1 'polypeptide(L)' 'MINWLKSIFGFGDPLKKKKAELAALQERAFQAQRAGDLRTAGKWLQKAELLETEIVEAMNEGR' A
#
# COMPACT_ATOMS: atom_id res chain seq x y z
N MET A 1 -16.32 -1.15 9.97
CA MET A 1 -15.31 -2.13 9.72
C MET A 1 -13.93 -1.58 9.62
N ILE A 2 -13.74 -0.59 8.76
CA ILE A 2 -12.43 0.01 8.61
C ILE A 2 -12.09 0.91 9.77
N ASN A 3 -13.08 1.22 10.59
CA ASN A 3 -12.88 2.14 11.72
C ASN A 3 -11.85 1.64 12.72
N TRP A 4 -11.84 0.32 12.97
CA TRP A 4 -10.88 -0.21 13.92
C TRP A 4 -9.46 -0.12 13.37
N LEU A 5 -9.32 -0.21 12.07
CA LEU A 5 -8.01 -0.01 11.44
C LEU A 5 -7.53 1.41 11.65
N LYS A 6 -8.45 2.36 11.54
CA LYS A 6 -8.11 3.74 11.80
C LYS A 6 -7.65 3.93 13.23
N SER A 7 -8.30 3.25 14.14
CA SER A 7 -7.91 3.30 15.54
C SER A 7 -6.48 2.84 15.74
N ILE A 8 -6.13 1.75 15.09
CA ILE A 8 -4.81 1.18 15.25
C ILE A 8 -3.75 2.04 14.60
N PHE A 9 -4.04 2.55 13.41
CA PHE A 9 -3.07 3.34 12.67
C PHE A 9 -3.19 4.82 12.94
N GLY A 10 -4.18 5.16 13.75
CA GLY A 10 -4.50 6.56 13.98
C GLY A 10 -3.56 7.28 14.91
N PHE A 11 -2.54 6.60 15.38
CA PHE A 11 -1.60 7.23 16.31
C PHE A 11 -0.53 7.99 15.59
N GLY A 12 -0.85 8.47 14.44
CA GLY A 12 -0.02 9.45 13.83
C GLY A 12 1.27 8.97 13.23
N ASP A 13 1.35 7.70 12.91
CA ASP A 13 2.52 7.22 12.19
C ASP A 13 2.14 7.06 10.72
N PRO A 14 2.32 8.11 9.92
CA PRO A 14 1.92 8.06 8.51
C PRO A 14 2.66 6.99 7.73
N LEU A 15 3.84 6.63 8.19
CA LEU A 15 4.61 5.60 7.51
C LEU A 15 3.95 4.25 7.65
N LYS A 16 3.48 3.93 8.84
CA LYS A 16 2.80 2.67 9.04
C LYS A 16 1.54 2.58 8.19
N LYS A 17 0.83 3.68 8.09
CA LYS A 17 -0.37 3.71 7.27
C LYS A 17 -0.03 3.43 5.81
N LYS A 18 1.03 4.06 5.32
CA LYS A 18 1.44 3.86 3.94
C LYS A 18 1.90 2.43 3.69
N LYS A 19 2.60 1.85 4.66
CA LYS A 19 3.04 0.48 4.53
C LYS A 19 1.85 -0.47 4.46
N ALA A 20 0.83 -0.20 5.26
CA ALA A 20 -0.37 -1.02 5.23
C ALA A 20 -1.09 -0.91 3.89
N GLU A 21 -1.14 0.30 3.35
CA GLU A 21 -1.74 0.50 2.04
C GLU A 21 -0.95 -0.22 0.96
N LEU A 22 0.37 -0.18 1.07
CA LEU A 22 1.21 -0.87 0.11
C LEU A 22 0.93 -2.37 0.11
N ALA A 23 0.83 -2.94 1.29
CA ALA A 23 0.53 -4.36 1.40
C ALA A 23 -0.83 -4.68 0.78
N ALA A 24 -1.81 -3.82 1.02
CA ALA A 24 -3.14 -4.03 0.46
C ALA A 24 -3.10 -3.96 -1.07
N LEU A 25 -2.35 -3.01 -1.60
CA LEU A 25 -2.25 -2.89 -3.05
C LEU A 25 -1.56 -4.09 -3.66
N GLN A 26 -0.51 -4.57 -3.00
CA GLN A 26 0.20 -5.74 -3.50
C GLN A 26 -0.70 -6.97 -3.47
N GLU A 27 -1.51 -7.09 -2.45
CA GLU A 27 -2.41 -8.22 -2.36
C GLU A 27 -3.46 -8.16 -3.46
N ARG A 28 -3.99 -6.98 -3.75
CA ARG A 28 -4.97 -6.85 -4.82
C ARG A 28 -4.35 -7.20 -6.16
N ALA A 29 -3.11 -6.78 -6.37
CA ALA A 29 -2.40 -7.12 -7.60
C ALA A 29 -2.24 -8.63 -7.71
N PHE A 30 -1.89 -9.25 -6.61
CA PHE A 30 -1.70 -10.69 -6.58
C PHE A 30 -2.99 -11.42 -6.91
N GLN A 31 -4.10 -10.97 -6.32
CA GLN A 31 -5.39 -11.58 -6.58
C GLN A 31 -5.81 -11.42 -8.04
N ALA A 32 -5.57 -10.24 -8.60
CA ALA A 32 -5.89 -10.01 -9.99
C ALA A 32 -5.06 -10.92 -10.89
N GLN A 33 -3.80 -11.12 -10.53
CA GLN A 33 -2.93 -12.01 -11.27
C GLN A 33 -3.45 -13.43 -11.25
N ARG A 34 -3.89 -13.88 -10.10
CA ARG A 34 -4.41 -15.24 -9.97
C ARG A 34 -5.70 -15.42 -10.78
N ALA A 35 -6.46 -14.36 -10.90
CA ALA A 35 -7.68 -14.41 -11.69
C ALA A 35 -7.40 -14.31 -13.17
N GLY A 36 -6.16 -14.09 -13.56
CA GLY A 36 -5.81 -13.95 -14.95
C GLY A 36 -5.99 -12.56 -15.50
N ASP A 37 -6.32 -11.60 -14.63
CA ASP A 37 -6.56 -10.23 -15.06
C ASP A 37 -5.27 -9.44 -14.94
N LEU A 38 -4.40 -9.64 -15.92
CA LEU A 38 -3.07 -9.03 -15.89
C LEU A 38 -3.13 -7.52 -16.02
N ARG A 39 -4.15 -7.02 -16.71
CA ARG A 39 -4.29 -5.59 -16.88
C ARG A 39 -4.56 -4.90 -15.55
N THR A 40 -5.48 -5.45 -14.79
CA THR A 40 -5.79 -4.89 -13.47
C THR A 40 -4.63 -5.09 -12.53
N ALA A 41 -3.98 -6.24 -12.60
CA ALA A 41 -2.81 -6.51 -11.77
C ALA A 41 -1.74 -5.46 -12.02
N GLY A 42 -1.52 -5.12 -13.29
CA GLY A 42 -0.53 -4.10 -13.62
C GLY A 42 -0.86 -2.75 -13.02
N LYS A 43 -2.13 -2.40 -13.01
CA LYS A 43 -2.55 -1.13 -12.42
C LYS A 43 -2.27 -1.11 -10.92
N TRP A 44 -2.59 -2.19 -10.24
CA TRP A 44 -2.33 -2.24 -8.80
C TRP A 44 -0.85 -2.22 -8.48
N LEU A 45 -0.06 -2.93 -9.29
CA LEU A 45 1.39 -2.93 -9.09
C LEU A 45 1.97 -1.55 -9.31
N GLN A 46 1.45 -0.83 -10.30
CA GLN A 46 1.93 0.51 -10.55
C GLN A 46 1.65 1.43 -9.37
N LYS A 47 0.45 1.32 -8.81
CA LYS A 47 0.12 2.12 -7.63
C LYS A 47 0.98 1.73 -6.44
N ALA A 48 1.23 0.44 -6.28
CA ALA A 48 2.08 -0.02 -5.19
C ALA A 48 3.49 0.53 -5.35
N GLU A 49 3.98 0.58 -6.57
CA GLU A 49 5.32 1.11 -6.84
C GLU A 49 5.42 2.58 -6.45
N LEU A 50 4.41 3.35 -6.82
CA LEU A 50 4.40 4.77 -6.46
C LEU A 50 4.38 4.94 -4.95
N LEU A 51 3.56 4.15 -4.28
CA LEU A 51 3.47 4.24 -2.83
C LEU A 51 4.78 3.82 -2.18
N GLU A 52 5.40 2.80 -2.73
CA GLU A 52 6.70 2.35 -2.23
C GLU A 52 7.73 3.46 -2.31
N THR A 53 7.74 4.18 -3.41
CA THR A 53 8.65 5.30 -3.58
C THR A 53 8.39 6.36 -2.52
N GLU A 54 7.12 6.64 -2.26
CA GLU A 54 6.78 7.62 -1.23
C GLU A 54 7.27 7.18 0.14
N ILE A 55 7.15 5.89 0.43
CA ILE A 55 7.60 5.37 1.71
C ILE A 55 9.11 5.52 1.85
N VAL A 56 9.84 5.19 0.80
CA VAL A 56 11.28 5.30 0.83
C VAL A 56 11.71 6.76 1.02
N GLU A 57 11.05 7.66 0.32
CA GLU A 57 11.38 9.07 0.44
C GLU A 57 11.08 9.60 1.83
N ALA A 58 9.96 9.15 2.40
CA ALA A 58 9.61 9.57 3.75
C ALA A 58 10.62 9.06 4.75
N MET A 59 11.10 7.84 4.56
CA MET A 59 12.11 7.30 5.45
C MET A 59 13.41 8.06 5.35
N ASN A 60 13.78 8.46 4.15
CA ASN A 60 14.99 9.23 3.96
C ASN A 60 14.90 10.60 4.58
N GLU A 61 13.74 11.23 4.44
CA GLU A 61 13.54 12.57 4.99
C GLU A 61 13.44 12.56 6.50
N GLY A 62 12.99 11.44 7.04
CA GLY A 62 12.80 11.32 8.47
C GLY A 62 14.09 11.24 9.26
N ARG A 63 15.22 11.27 8.59
CA ARG A 63 16.51 11.21 9.27
C ARG A 63 17.09 12.59 9.44
#